data_e65dee1cf12d59692b201c248411ef26
#
_entry.id   e65dee1cf12d59692b201c248411ef26
#
_cell.length_a   1.000
_cell.length_b   1.000
_cell.length_c   1.000
_cell.angle_alpha   90.00
_cell.angle_beta   90.00
_cell.angle_gamma   90.00
#
_symmetry.space_group_name_H-M   'P 1'
#
loop_
_entity.id
_entity.type
_entity.pdbx_description
1 polymer ?
#
loop_
_entity_poly.entity_id
_entity_poly.type
_entity_poly.pdbx_seq_one_letter_code
_entity_poly.pdbx_strand_id
1 'polypeptide(L)'
;MMQCDKIVNIERFSSINNKRAFFLDTNVLYWYVYPRCGIQTDSHLKIQATPYYDFVDKLVADGNPLYTSVYNITEMLHVIEKREYDLFKLGHPEAQWSIKDIRRMPKERELLKRNLSTAMSNVRNICTIMDFNFTYSILDQFVSDLENHHCDTFDYAILKNCIEKQQFNIISDDSDFTTMCKINLFTANATALNLIQH
;
A
#
# COMPACT_ATOMS: atom_id res chain seq x y z
N MET A 1 2.02 -3.45 -24.84
CA MET A 1 1.82 -3.32 -23.39
C MET A 1 2.57 -2.09 -22.93
N MET A 2 1.92 -1.19 -22.19
CA MET A 2 2.61 -0.03 -21.60
C MET A 2 3.51 -0.50 -20.49
N GLN A 3 4.57 0.24 -20.18
CA GLN A 3 5.52 -0.08 -19.11
C GLN A 3 5.80 1.18 -18.31
N CYS A 4 6.06 1.05 -17.00
CA CYS A 4 6.42 2.19 -16.17
C CYS A 4 7.73 2.83 -16.66
N ASP A 5 7.89 4.13 -16.40
CA ASP A 5 9.05 4.90 -16.89
C ASP A 5 10.35 4.41 -16.26
N LYS A 6 10.29 4.00 -15.00
CA LYS A 6 11.45 3.49 -14.27
C LYS A 6 11.04 2.52 -13.16
N ILE A 7 11.72 1.37 -13.08
CA ILE A 7 11.66 0.47 -11.93
C ILE A 7 12.95 0.66 -11.11
N VAL A 8 12.82 0.91 -9.82
CA VAL A 8 13.93 1.22 -8.92
C VAL A 8 13.95 0.19 -7.78
N ASN A 9 15.06 -0.55 -7.67
CA ASN A 9 15.26 -1.43 -6.52
C ASN A 9 15.56 -0.59 -5.26
N ILE A 10 14.65 -0.65 -4.27
CA ILE A 10 14.75 0.13 -3.03
C ILE A 10 15.92 -0.30 -2.15
N GLU A 11 16.32 -1.58 -2.19
CA GLU A 11 17.46 -2.10 -1.41
C GLU A 11 18.81 -1.55 -1.89
N ARG A 12 18.89 -1.18 -3.18
CA ARG A 12 20.11 -0.62 -3.80
C ARG A 12 20.05 0.90 -3.88
N PHE A 13 19.00 1.50 -3.37
CA PHE A 13 18.79 2.93 -3.47
C PHE A 13 19.70 3.68 -2.48
N SER A 14 20.72 4.35 -2.99
CA SER A 14 21.57 5.28 -2.23
C SER A 14 20.85 6.61 -2.01
N SER A 15 21.28 7.41 -1.05
CA SER A 15 20.64 8.65 -0.61
C SER A 15 20.18 9.59 -1.75
N ILE A 16 19.08 10.29 -1.52
CA ILE A 16 18.54 11.31 -2.43
C ILE A 16 19.18 12.65 -2.05
N ASN A 17 20.03 13.19 -2.90
CA ASN A 17 20.61 14.54 -2.71
C ASN A 17 19.53 15.65 -2.78
N ASN A 18 18.39 15.39 -3.41
CA ASN A 18 17.26 16.31 -3.50
C ASN A 18 16.01 15.65 -2.95
N LYS A 19 15.27 16.33 -2.09
CA LYS A 19 13.98 15.88 -1.56
C LYS A 19 13.01 15.57 -2.71
N ARG A 20 12.45 14.37 -2.68
CA ARG A 20 11.45 13.91 -3.65
C ARG A 20 10.19 13.48 -2.92
N ALA A 21 9.07 13.71 -3.55
CA ALA A 21 7.79 13.22 -3.06
C ALA A 21 7.60 11.75 -3.44
N PHE A 22 7.06 10.95 -2.51
CA PHE A 22 6.75 9.55 -2.74
C PHE A 22 5.32 9.25 -2.33
N PHE A 23 4.65 8.42 -3.09
CA PHE A 23 3.33 7.91 -2.79
C PHE A 23 3.42 6.49 -2.26
N LEU A 24 2.83 6.22 -1.10
CA LEU A 24 2.79 4.89 -0.48
C LEU A 24 1.52 4.16 -0.90
N ASP A 25 1.72 2.99 -1.50
CA ASP A 25 0.65 2.05 -1.78
C ASP A 25 0.17 1.34 -0.51
N THR A 26 -1.01 0.72 -0.58
CA THR A 26 -1.72 0.09 0.54
C THR A 26 -0.87 -0.95 1.28
N ASN A 27 -0.18 -1.84 0.56
CA ASN A 27 0.62 -2.89 1.19
C ASN A 27 1.75 -2.30 2.03
N VAL A 28 2.49 -1.34 1.48
CA VAL A 28 3.59 -0.68 2.14
C VAL A 28 3.09 0.14 3.33
N LEU A 29 1.98 0.87 3.13
CA LEU A 29 1.32 1.63 4.18
C LEU A 29 0.92 0.73 5.35
N TYR A 30 0.22 -0.38 5.07
CA TYR A 30 -0.22 -1.36 6.07
C TYR A 30 0.96 -1.93 6.87
N TRP A 31 2.02 -2.37 6.21
CA TRP A 31 3.19 -2.92 6.90
C TRP A 31 3.84 -1.90 7.82
N TYR A 32 3.95 -0.66 7.37
CA TYR A 32 4.66 0.38 8.11
C TYR A 32 3.86 0.91 9.32
N VAL A 33 2.54 1.12 9.16
CA VAL A 33 1.76 1.82 10.20
C VAL A 33 1.04 0.90 11.18
N TYR A 34 0.88 -0.40 10.86
CA TYR A 34 0.12 -1.33 11.68
C TYR A 34 1.01 -2.33 12.43
N PRO A 35 1.25 -2.15 13.76
CA PRO A 35 2.21 -2.97 14.52
C PRO A 35 1.89 -4.46 14.58
N ARG A 36 0.62 -4.84 14.40
CA ARG A 36 0.14 -6.24 14.44
C ARG A 36 0.01 -6.88 13.06
N CYS A 37 0.64 -6.32 12.03
CA CYS A 37 0.56 -6.85 10.66
C CYS A 37 1.11 -8.28 10.51
N GLY A 38 1.93 -8.76 11.45
CA GLY A 38 2.49 -10.10 11.44
C GLY A 38 3.96 -10.19 11.05
N ILE A 39 4.62 -9.07 10.71
CA ILE A 39 6.05 -9.04 10.34
C ILE A 39 6.94 -9.73 11.39
N GLN A 40 6.58 -9.67 12.67
CA GLN A 40 7.36 -10.27 13.75
C GLN A 40 7.19 -11.78 13.86
N THR A 41 6.07 -12.34 13.39
CA THR A 41 5.69 -13.75 13.58
C THR A 41 5.68 -14.56 12.29
N ASP A 42 5.58 -13.91 11.15
CA ASP A 42 5.56 -14.52 9.81
C ASP A 42 6.88 -14.25 9.10
N SER A 43 7.68 -15.29 8.88
CA SER A 43 9.01 -15.16 8.26
C SER A 43 8.92 -14.72 6.78
N HIS A 44 7.91 -15.14 6.04
CA HIS A 44 7.70 -14.73 4.65
C HIS A 44 7.31 -13.27 4.58
N LEU A 45 6.34 -12.86 5.40
CA LEU A 45 5.93 -11.46 5.47
C LEU A 45 7.08 -10.56 5.93
N LYS A 46 7.91 -11.04 6.87
CA LYS A 46 9.09 -10.30 7.31
C LYS A 46 10.09 -10.09 6.16
N ILE A 47 10.41 -11.13 5.40
CA ILE A 47 11.34 -11.04 4.26
C ILE A 47 10.79 -10.04 3.23
N GLN A 48 9.50 -10.10 2.94
CA GLN A 48 8.83 -9.25 1.96
C GLN A 48 8.74 -7.78 2.43
N ALA A 49 8.34 -7.53 3.66
CA ALA A 49 8.03 -6.20 4.17
C ALA A 49 9.25 -5.40 4.68
N THR A 50 10.30 -6.08 5.19
CA THR A 50 11.47 -5.42 5.77
C THR A 50 12.13 -4.40 4.83
N PRO A 51 12.39 -4.68 3.54
CA PRO A 51 12.99 -3.71 2.64
C PRO A 51 12.17 -2.42 2.50
N TYR A 52 10.84 -2.53 2.51
CA TYR A 52 9.94 -1.37 2.44
C TYR A 52 9.93 -0.58 3.73
N TYR A 53 9.92 -1.28 4.88
CA TYR A 53 10.02 -0.64 6.19
C TYR A 53 11.30 0.20 6.30
N ASP A 54 12.45 -0.41 6.02
CA ASP A 54 13.75 0.26 6.08
C ASP A 54 13.84 1.43 5.10
N PHE A 55 13.26 1.28 3.92
CA PHE A 55 13.24 2.33 2.91
C PHE A 55 12.36 3.51 3.33
N VAL A 56 11.16 3.27 3.86
CA VAL A 56 10.28 4.34 4.36
C VAL A 56 10.91 5.07 5.54
N ASP A 57 11.51 4.34 6.50
CA ASP A 57 12.25 4.95 7.62
C ASP A 57 13.35 5.89 7.13
N LYS A 58 14.11 5.47 6.13
CA LYS A 58 15.14 6.30 5.51
C LYS A 58 14.55 7.54 4.86
N LEU A 59 13.45 7.42 4.12
CA LEU A 59 12.80 8.56 3.49
C LEU A 59 12.28 9.57 4.52
N VAL A 60 11.70 9.08 5.62
CA VAL A 60 11.25 9.92 6.74
C VAL A 60 12.43 10.63 7.40
N ALA A 61 13.51 9.92 7.70
CA ALA A 61 14.72 10.49 8.29
C ALA A 61 15.36 11.56 7.39
N ASP A 62 15.35 11.36 6.08
CA ASP A 62 15.86 12.32 5.08
C ASP A 62 14.89 13.48 4.83
N GLY A 63 13.69 13.47 5.44
CA GLY A 63 12.67 14.49 5.32
C GLY A 63 12.01 14.56 3.93
N ASN A 64 11.90 13.43 3.24
CA ASN A 64 11.17 13.33 1.99
C ASN A 64 9.65 13.37 2.25
N PRO A 65 8.87 14.16 1.48
CA PRO A 65 7.43 14.17 1.60
C PRO A 65 6.84 12.80 1.21
N LEU A 66 6.02 12.24 2.09
CA LEU A 66 5.28 11.01 1.84
C LEU A 66 3.80 11.32 1.68
N TYR A 67 3.18 10.68 0.71
CA TYR A 67 1.77 10.83 0.38
C TYR A 67 1.07 9.48 0.36
N THR A 68 -0.21 9.49 0.64
CA THR A 68 -1.12 8.36 0.39
C THR A 68 -2.52 8.90 0.07
N SER A 69 -3.46 8.05 -0.30
CA SER A 69 -4.82 8.47 -0.60
C SER A 69 -5.84 7.95 0.39
N VAL A 70 -7.05 8.54 0.37
CA VAL A 70 -8.20 8.02 1.12
C VAL A 70 -8.53 6.59 0.69
N TYR A 71 -8.31 6.22 -0.57
CA TYR A 71 -8.55 4.86 -1.08
C TYR A 71 -7.61 3.86 -0.45
N ASN A 72 -6.29 4.11 -0.46
CA ASN A 72 -5.29 3.26 0.20
C ASN A 72 -5.56 3.13 1.70
N ILE A 73 -5.97 4.22 2.35
CA ILE A 73 -6.35 4.18 3.77
C ILE A 73 -7.59 3.30 3.97
N THR A 74 -8.61 3.43 3.13
CA THR A 74 -9.84 2.63 3.23
C THR A 74 -9.54 1.14 3.05
N GLU A 75 -8.73 0.79 2.08
CA GLU A 75 -8.28 -0.58 1.85
C GLU A 75 -7.43 -1.09 3.02
N MET A 76 -6.46 -0.31 3.49
CA MET A 76 -5.66 -0.64 4.69
C MET A 76 -6.54 -0.93 5.90
N LEU A 77 -7.57 -0.10 6.17
CA LEU A 77 -8.49 -0.34 7.29
C LEU A 77 -9.25 -1.66 7.13
N HIS A 78 -9.62 -2.02 5.90
CA HIS A 78 -10.23 -3.32 5.60
C HIS A 78 -9.26 -4.49 5.83
N VAL A 79 -8.01 -4.36 5.40
CA VAL A 79 -6.94 -5.36 5.63
C VAL A 79 -6.69 -5.53 7.13
N ILE A 80 -6.65 -4.45 7.91
CA ILE A 80 -6.53 -4.51 9.37
C ILE A 80 -7.71 -5.26 9.99
N GLU A 81 -8.95 -4.94 9.60
CA GLU A 81 -10.13 -5.65 10.10
C GLU A 81 -10.06 -7.15 9.80
N LYS A 82 -9.65 -7.52 8.60
CA LYS A 82 -9.46 -8.93 8.22
C LYS A 82 -8.38 -9.60 9.06
N ARG A 83 -7.26 -8.92 9.30
CA ARG A 83 -6.17 -9.43 10.14
C ARG A 83 -6.62 -9.65 11.60
N GLU A 84 -7.36 -8.70 12.17
CA GLU A 84 -7.89 -8.83 13.53
C GLU A 84 -8.90 -10.01 13.62
N TYR A 85 -9.71 -10.21 12.57
CA TYR A 85 -10.56 -11.37 12.46
C TYR A 85 -9.79 -12.69 12.43
N ASP A 86 -8.71 -12.78 11.65
CA ASP A 86 -7.86 -13.98 11.59
C ASP A 86 -7.19 -14.26 12.93
N LEU A 87 -6.71 -13.22 13.61
CA LEU A 87 -6.13 -13.35 14.97
C LEU A 87 -7.18 -13.82 15.99
N PHE A 88 -8.39 -13.30 15.91
CA PHE A 88 -9.50 -13.76 16.75
C PHE A 88 -9.79 -15.26 16.53
N LYS A 89 -9.85 -15.70 15.28
CA LYS A 89 -10.06 -17.12 14.93
C LYS A 89 -8.95 -18.03 15.45
N LEU A 90 -7.70 -17.59 15.39
CA LEU A 90 -6.57 -18.35 15.95
C LEU A 90 -6.71 -18.57 17.45
N GLY A 91 -7.27 -17.59 18.17
CA GLY A 91 -7.57 -17.70 19.61
C GLY A 91 -8.83 -18.53 19.94
N HIS A 92 -9.67 -18.80 18.93
CA HIS A 92 -10.96 -19.48 19.09
C HIS A 92 -11.20 -20.52 17.99
N PRO A 93 -10.34 -21.54 17.85
CA PRO A 93 -10.37 -22.47 16.72
C PRO A 93 -11.67 -23.26 16.57
N GLU A 94 -12.37 -23.49 17.70
CA GLU A 94 -13.67 -24.22 17.73
C GLU A 94 -14.85 -23.36 17.21
N ALA A 95 -14.66 -22.04 17.12
CA ALA A 95 -15.75 -21.15 16.78
C ALA A 95 -15.93 -21.00 15.26
N GLN A 96 -17.11 -21.27 14.78
CA GLN A 96 -17.51 -21.06 13.37
C GLN A 96 -18.09 -19.66 13.14
N TRP A 97 -17.53 -18.63 13.74
CA TRP A 97 -18.00 -17.25 13.59
C TRP A 97 -17.52 -16.62 12.29
N SER A 98 -18.45 -15.98 11.62
CA SER A 98 -18.12 -15.13 10.47
C SER A 98 -17.60 -13.77 10.93
N ILE A 99 -16.97 -13.03 10.03
CA ILE A 99 -16.59 -11.63 10.29
C ILE A 99 -17.78 -10.76 10.71
N LYS A 100 -18.99 -11.06 10.19
CA LYS A 100 -20.23 -10.34 10.56
C LYS A 100 -20.63 -10.61 12.01
N ASP A 101 -20.38 -11.81 12.53
CA ASP A 101 -20.67 -12.16 13.92
C ASP A 101 -19.71 -11.44 14.87
N ILE A 102 -18.41 -11.41 14.52
CA ILE A 102 -17.38 -10.69 15.30
C ILE A 102 -17.66 -9.19 15.31
N ARG A 103 -18.12 -8.62 14.20
CA ARG A 103 -18.55 -7.21 14.14
C ARG A 103 -19.66 -6.86 15.14
N ARG A 104 -20.45 -7.83 15.60
CA ARG A 104 -21.50 -7.64 16.60
C ARG A 104 -21.03 -7.78 18.04
N MET A 105 -19.79 -8.22 18.26
CA MET A 105 -19.21 -8.39 19.58
C MET A 105 -18.65 -7.06 20.11
N PRO A 106 -19.19 -6.45 21.19
CA PRO A 106 -18.75 -5.13 21.63
C PRO A 106 -17.27 -5.04 21.96
N LYS A 107 -16.72 -6.06 22.63
CA LYS A 107 -15.29 -6.11 23.01
C LYS A 107 -14.37 -6.13 21.80
N GLU A 108 -14.70 -6.95 20.79
CA GLU A 108 -13.90 -7.04 19.55
C GLU A 108 -14.01 -5.76 18.72
N ARG A 109 -15.18 -5.14 18.70
CA ARG A 109 -15.36 -3.82 18.06
C ARG A 109 -14.57 -2.72 18.74
N GLU A 110 -14.48 -2.74 20.06
CA GLU A 110 -13.65 -1.79 20.82
C GLU A 110 -12.15 -2.02 20.55
N LEU A 111 -11.70 -3.28 20.53
CA LEU A 111 -10.32 -3.63 20.20
C LEU A 111 -9.98 -3.16 18.78
N LEU A 112 -10.82 -3.49 17.81
CA LEU A 112 -10.65 -3.06 16.42
C LEU A 112 -10.59 -1.53 16.32
N LYS A 113 -11.51 -0.81 16.99
CA LYS A 113 -11.50 0.67 17.00
C LYS A 113 -10.16 1.22 17.49
N ARG A 114 -9.59 0.68 18.56
CA ARG A 114 -8.28 1.11 19.08
C ARG A 114 -7.17 0.88 18.04
N ASN A 115 -7.14 -0.31 17.42
CA ASN A 115 -6.13 -0.67 16.44
C ASN A 115 -6.24 0.22 15.17
N LEU A 116 -7.45 0.43 14.66
CA LEU A 116 -7.69 1.33 13.53
C LEU A 116 -7.31 2.78 13.87
N SER A 117 -7.64 3.26 15.09
CA SER A 117 -7.29 4.60 15.53
C SER A 117 -5.76 4.79 15.61
N THR A 118 -5.04 3.77 16.10
CA THR A 118 -3.56 3.79 16.14
C THR A 118 -2.98 3.85 14.73
N ALA A 119 -3.44 2.97 13.82
CA ALA A 119 -2.98 2.97 12.44
C ALA A 119 -3.25 4.33 11.75
N MET A 120 -4.44 4.88 11.92
CA MET A 120 -4.80 6.21 11.37
C MET A 120 -3.94 7.34 11.94
N SER A 121 -3.59 7.28 13.23
CA SER A 121 -2.66 8.25 13.83
C SER A 121 -1.27 8.14 13.21
N ASN A 122 -0.77 6.92 13.04
CA ASN A 122 0.53 6.68 12.41
C ASN A 122 0.56 7.20 10.96
N VAL A 123 -0.50 6.94 10.17
CA VAL A 123 -0.61 7.50 8.81
C VAL A 123 -0.48 9.03 8.84
N ARG A 124 -1.24 9.72 9.69
CA ARG A 124 -1.21 11.19 9.78
C ARG A 124 0.15 11.74 10.20
N ASN A 125 0.92 10.97 10.96
CA ASN A 125 2.24 11.39 11.41
C ASN A 125 3.30 11.34 10.30
N ILE A 126 3.12 10.46 9.30
CA ILE A 126 4.13 10.23 8.27
C ILE A 126 3.69 10.69 6.87
N CYS A 127 2.39 10.69 6.56
CA CYS A 127 1.88 10.98 5.24
C CYS A 127 1.00 12.21 5.18
N THR A 128 1.09 12.95 4.10
CA THR A 128 0.04 13.86 3.65
C THR A 128 -1.02 13.05 2.89
N ILE A 129 -2.27 13.17 3.32
CA ILE A 129 -3.39 12.47 2.69
C ILE A 129 -3.86 13.29 1.49
N MET A 130 -3.85 12.67 0.32
CA MET A 130 -4.30 13.29 -0.93
C MET A 130 -5.76 12.93 -1.19
N ASP A 131 -6.54 13.95 -1.53
CA ASP A 131 -7.90 13.75 -2.04
C ASP A 131 -7.83 13.36 -3.51
N PHE A 132 -8.35 12.20 -3.83
CA PHE A 132 -8.44 11.67 -5.18
C PHE A 132 -9.89 11.69 -5.66
N ASN A 133 -10.06 11.95 -6.95
CA ASN A 133 -11.36 11.91 -7.60
C ASN A 133 -11.57 10.54 -8.25
N PHE A 134 -12.63 9.83 -7.85
CA PHE A 134 -13.09 8.63 -8.53
C PHE A 134 -14.28 9.00 -9.41
N THR A 135 -14.00 9.35 -10.66
CA THR A 135 -15.01 9.86 -11.58
C THR A 135 -15.43 8.78 -12.58
N TYR A 136 -16.62 8.95 -13.17
CA TYR A 136 -17.09 8.07 -14.25
C TYR A 136 -16.12 8.06 -15.44
N SER A 137 -15.50 9.20 -15.73
CA SER A 137 -14.47 9.30 -16.80
C SER A 137 -13.25 8.42 -16.55
N ILE A 138 -12.82 8.25 -15.28
CA ILE A 138 -11.73 7.32 -14.92
C ILE A 138 -12.15 5.87 -15.18
N LEU A 139 -13.40 5.52 -14.88
CA LEU A 139 -13.94 4.17 -15.16
C LEU A 139 -14.00 3.90 -16.67
N ASP A 140 -14.47 4.86 -17.47
CA ASP A 140 -14.48 4.72 -18.94
C ASP A 140 -13.05 4.55 -19.49
N GLN A 141 -12.08 5.31 -18.96
CA GLN A 141 -10.68 5.16 -19.35
C GLN A 141 -10.11 3.80 -18.92
N PHE A 142 -10.43 3.32 -17.72
CA PHE A 142 -10.03 2.00 -17.26
C PHE A 142 -10.49 0.91 -18.24
N VAL A 143 -11.77 0.93 -18.62
CA VAL A 143 -12.32 -0.04 -19.56
C VAL A 143 -11.65 0.07 -20.95
N SER A 144 -11.40 1.30 -21.42
CA SER A 144 -10.71 1.52 -22.71
C SER A 144 -9.26 1.05 -22.71
N ASP A 145 -8.58 1.17 -21.57
CA ASP A 145 -7.15 0.86 -21.43
C ASP A 145 -6.91 -0.57 -20.96
N LEU A 146 -7.95 -1.37 -20.70
CA LEU A 146 -7.88 -2.68 -20.03
C LEU A 146 -6.87 -3.66 -20.66
N GLU A 147 -6.69 -3.61 -21.98
CA GLU A 147 -5.74 -4.47 -22.69
C GLU A 147 -4.27 -4.03 -22.52
N ASN A 148 -4.04 -2.84 -21.97
CA ASN A 148 -2.72 -2.21 -21.89
C ASN A 148 -2.07 -2.29 -20.51
N HIS A 149 -2.82 -2.68 -19.46
CA HIS A 149 -2.32 -2.76 -18.09
C HIS A 149 -2.92 -3.97 -17.34
N HIS A 150 -2.29 -4.32 -16.20
CA HIS A 150 -2.75 -5.42 -15.33
C HIS A 150 -3.41 -4.91 -14.05
N CYS A 151 -3.38 -3.60 -13.79
CA CYS A 151 -3.96 -3.00 -12.60
C CYS A 151 -5.46 -3.27 -12.49
N ASP A 152 -5.94 -3.45 -11.29
CA ASP A 152 -7.37 -3.44 -11.02
C ASP A 152 -7.95 -2.02 -11.11
N THR A 153 -9.27 -1.88 -10.94
CA THR A 153 -9.96 -0.59 -11.09
C THR A 153 -9.52 0.45 -10.06
N PHE A 154 -9.22 0.01 -8.83
CA PHE A 154 -8.79 0.94 -7.78
C PHE A 154 -7.35 1.39 -7.98
N ASP A 155 -6.44 0.46 -8.29
CA ASP A 155 -5.04 0.78 -8.61
C ASP A 155 -4.94 1.72 -9.81
N TYR A 156 -5.72 1.44 -10.85
CA TYR A 156 -5.78 2.31 -12.02
C TYR A 156 -6.22 3.74 -11.64
N ALA A 157 -7.30 3.86 -10.84
CA ALA A 157 -7.79 5.16 -10.41
C ALA A 157 -6.78 5.90 -9.52
N ILE A 158 -6.10 5.18 -8.61
CA ILE A 158 -5.03 5.73 -7.78
C ILE A 158 -3.91 6.28 -8.66
N LEU A 159 -3.42 5.49 -9.61
CA LEU A 159 -2.33 5.88 -10.50
C LEU A 159 -2.69 7.06 -11.42
N LYS A 160 -3.91 7.08 -11.97
CA LYS A 160 -4.38 8.24 -12.76
C LYS A 160 -4.38 9.52 -11.92
N ASN A 161 -4.87 9.47 -10.68
CA ASN A 161 -4.84 10.62 -9.77
C ASN A 161 -3.41 11.01 -9.38
N CYS A 162 -2.51 10.05 -9.15
CA CYS A 162 -1.10 10.33 -8.91
C CYS A 162 -0.47 11.08 -10.09
N ILE A 163 -0.73 10.65 -11.32
CA ILE A 163 -0.24 11.29 -12.53
C ILE A 163 -0.78 12.72 -12.67
N GLU A 164 -2.09 12.92 -12.48
CA GLU A 164 -2.70 14.25 -12.52
C GLU A 164 -2.11 15.20 -11.48
N LYS A 165 -1.79 14.69 -10.30
CA LYS A 165 -1.17 15.47 -9.19
C LYS A 165 0.35 15.53 -9.28
N GLN A 166 0.96 15.02 -10.34
CA GLN A 166 2.42 14.97 -10.56
C GLN A 166 3.19 14.21 -9.47
N GLN A 167 2.56 13.19 -8.87
CA GLN A 167 3.16 12.27 -7.91
C GLN A 167 3.60 10.99 -8.62
N PHE A 168 4.77 11.03 -9.25
CA PHE A 168 5.23 9.95 -10.14
C PHE A 168 6.02 8.85 -9.44
N ASN A 169 6.51 9.06 -8.21
CA ASN A 169 7.29 8.06 -7.49
C ASN A 169 6.36 7.27 -6.57
N ILE A 170 6.08 6.04 -6.94
CA ILE A 170 5.19 5.12 -6.22
C ILE A 170 6.02 4.06 -5.51
N ILE A 171 5.78 3.83 -4.23
CA ILE A 171 6.37 2.72 -3.47
C ILE A 171 5.31 1.63 -3.34
N SER A 172 5.52 0.50 -3.99
CA SER A 172 4.60 -0.64 -3.97
C SER A 172 5.34 -1.97 -4.10
N ASP A 173 4.77 -3.02 -3.51
CA ASP A 173 5.18 -4.41 -3.71
C ASP A 173 4.39 -5.09 -4.86
N ASP A 174 3.45 -4.39 -5.46
CA ASP A 174 2.65 -4.92 -6.55
C ASP A 174 3.36 -4.80 -7.90
N SER A 175 3.55 -5.94 -8.56
CA SER A 175 4.16 -5.98 -9.90
C SER A 175 3.26 -5.42 -11.00
N ASP A 176 1.95 -5.34 -10.79
CA ASP A 176 1.00 -4.86 -11.81
C ASP A 176 1.22 -3.39 -12.13
N PHE A 177 1.77 -2.62 -11.18
CA PHE A 177 2.19 -1.23 -11.39
C PHE A 177 3.26 -1.08 -12.48
N THR A 178 4.00 -2.14 -12.81
CA THR A 178 4.98 -2.10 -13.91
C THR A 178 4.37 -1.87 -15.27
N THR A 179 3.08 -2.11 -15.43
CA THR A 179 2.34 -1.93 -16.70
C THR A 179 1.79 -0.53 -16.89
N MET A 180 1.95 0.38 -15.91
CA MET A 180 1.47 1.77 -16.00
C MET A 180 2.59 2.73 -16.40
N CYS A 181 2.41 3.45 -17.51
CA CYS A 181 3.35 4.50 -17.91
C CYS A 181 3.26 5.76 -17.04
N LYS A 182 4.25 6.63 -17.15
CA LYS A 182 4.40 7.91 -16.45
C LYS A 182 4.58 7.81 -14.95
N ILE A 183 4.98 6.65 -14.43
CA ILE A 183 5.34 6.47 -13.03
C ILE A 183 6.74 5.89 -12.89
N ASN A 184 7.36 6.12 -11.75
CA ASN A 184 8.55 5.44 -11.28
C ASN A 184 8.14 4.50 -10.15
N LEU A 185 8.30 3.20 -10.33
CA LEU A 185 8.01 2.19 -9.31
C LEU A 185 9.24 1.95 -8.45
N PHE A 186 9.14 2.19 -7.16
CA PHE A 186 10.13 1.88 -6.14
C PHE A 186 9.72 0.60 -5.44
N THR A 187 10.50 -0.48 -5.61
CA THR A 187 10.07 -1.81 -5.18
C THR A 187 11.25 -2.72 -4.80
N ALA A 188 10.98 -3.71 -3.94
CA ALA A 188 11.82 -4.88 -3.70
C ALA A 188 11.22 -6.14 -4.35
N ASN A 189 10.06 -6.04 -5.01
CA ASN A 189 9.39 -7.18 -5.62
C ASN A 189 10.23 -7.81 -6.73
N ALA A 190 10.60 -9.08 -6.55
CA ALA A 190 11.47 -9.80 -7.48
C ALA A 190 10.88 -9.90 -8.89
N THR A 191 9.56 -10.07 -9.02
CA THR A 191 8.87 -10.15 -10.32
C THR A 191 9.03 -8.83 -11.09
N ALA A 192 8.80 -7.70 -10.42
CA ALA A 192 8.97 -6.38 -11.02
C ALA A 192 10.44 -6.10 -11.38
N LEU A 193 11.37 -6.46 -10.49
CA LEU A 193 12.81 -6.21 -10.70
C LEU A 193 13.40 -7.06 -11.83
N ASN A 194 12.87 -8.24 -12.10
CA ASN A 194 13.33 -9.08 -13.21
C ASN A 194 13.05 -8.45 -14.60
N LEU A 195 12.08 -7.53 -14.68
CA LEU A 195 11.80 -6.80 -15.93
C LEU A 195 12.89 -5.79 -16.32
N ILE A 196 13.78 -5.41 -15.37
CA ILE A 196 14.89 -4.49 -15.65
C ILE A 196 16.09 -5.20 -16.26
N GLN A 197 16.17 -6.55 -16.10
CA GLN A 197 17.36 -7.33 -16.46
C GLN A 197 17.37 -7.79 -17.92
N HIS A 198 16.36 -7.40 -18.69
CA HIS A 198 16.21 -7.70 -20.11
C HIS A 198 16.06 -6.41 -20.94
#